data_56d40dff1d27953cb0ae2638e7db6ea8
#
_entry.id   56d40dff1d27953cb0ae2638e7db6ea8
#
_cell.length_a   1.000
_cell.length_b   1.000
_cell.length_c   1.000
_cell.angle_alpha   90.00
_cell.angle_beta   90.00
_cell.angle_gamma   90.00
#
_symmetry.space_group_name_H-M   'P 1'
#
loop_
_entity.id
_entity.type
_entity.pdbx_description
1 polymer ?
#
loop_
_entity_poly.entity_id
_entity_poly.type
_entity_poly.pdbx_seq_one_letter_code
_entity_poly.pdbx_strand_id
1 'polypeptide(L)'
;MKKIDKQEFLRLYDLGKNDTEIAKELGVGRKLIGKFRKSLNLPSYKESSLIHNSEFIDKVKALAGIMSDAEIAKKLCVNRHYVQKVRFLFKLPKFDCRKIKEEEEKIILDLYNQGKMDSEISKITGINRGTIQWYRKTHNLPTKFTYDKVSKIDNNKFEELFNEGLSDYAIAKKLDMSPEGVYSHRIRYGYLRNNNLRINPPIELTDFQKQVLIGTMLGDSSFRMVKNEVSPSMSCAHGIKQKEYCEYKTKIFESLGAKCNYYKRNTVDKRTGIYYEDYTMRIPANPEFLPYFKSFYPNGKKVIPINLFNQFTGVSLAFMFMDDGSKTPSGYKIATNCFTQSDIMQFQNFLLEKFNIETSLCADNSIYIRANSRNLFTYIVSPYIIECMKYKLNVS
;
A
#
# COMPACT_ATOMS: atom_id res chain seq x y z
N MET A 1 13.79 -47.31 -21.40
CA MET A 1 13.05 -47.01 -20.15
C MET A 1 12.36 -48.31 -19.71
N LYS A 2 12.60 -48.81 -18.47
CA LYS A 2 11.87 -49.95 -17.93
C LYS A 2 10.38 -49.60 -17.90
N LYS A 3 9.55 -50.38 -18.63
CA LYS A 3 8.08 -50.28 -18.56
C LYS A 3 7.64 -50.77 -17.18
N ILE A 4 6.80 -50.00 -16.49
CA ILE A 4 6.17 -50.45 -15.23
C ILE A 4 5.09 -51.45 -15.61
N ASP A 5 5.15 -52.66 -15.03
CA ASP A 5 4.07 -53.63 -15.13
C ASP A 5 2.88 -53.11 -14.31
N LYS A 6 1.75 -52.94 -14.99
CA LYS A 6 0.54 -52.37 -14.37
C LYS A 6 -0.07 -53.34 -13.34
N GLN A 7 -0.04 -54.65 -13.61
CA GLN A 7 -0.62 -55.65 -12.69
C GLN A 7 0.18 -55.72 -11.40
N GLU A 8 1.51 -55.77 -11.52
CA GLU A 8 2.39 -55.82 -10.35
C GLU A 8 2.38 -54.51 -9.57
N PHE A 9 2.29 -53.36 -10.26
CA PHE A 9 2.11 -52.09 -9.58
C PHE A 9 0.80 -52.04 -8.76
N LEU A 10 -0.34 -52.47 -9.34
CA LEU A 10 -1.63 -52.52 -8.66
C LEU A 10 -1.61 -53.49 -7.47
N ARG A 11 -1.02 -54.68 -7.63
CA ARG A 11 -0.85 -55.64 -6.54
C ARG A 11 -0.10 -55.05 -5.34
N LEU A 12 1.01 -54.34 -5.60
CA LEU A 12 1.79 -53.68 -4.54
C LEU A 12 1.07 -52.51 -3.93
N TYR A 13 0.32 -51.75 -4.74
CA TYR A 13 -0.50 -50.66 -4.29
C TYR A 13 -1.65 -51.10 -3.38
N ASP A 14 -2.35 -52.20 -3.75
CA ASP A 14 -3.45 -52.79 -2.97
C ASP A 14 -2.94 -53.42 -1.66
N LEU A 15 -1.67 -53.92 -1.63
CA LEU A 15 -0.98 -54.31 -0.40
C LEU A 15 -0.61 -53.15 0.53
N GLY A 16 -0.97 -51.93 0.13
CA GLY A 16 -0.78 -50.78 0.95
C GLY A 16 0.62 -50.17 0.94
N LYS A 17 1.46 -50.49 -0.07
CA LYS A 17 2.82 -49.92 -0.17
C LYS A 17 2.81 -48.51 -0.74
N ASN A 18 3.64 -47.66 -0.18
CA ASN A 18 3.79 -46.27 -0.67
C ASN A 18 4.67 -46.22 -1.94
N ASP A 19 4.64 -45.06 -2.63
CA ASP A 19 5.40 -44.85 -3.90
C ASP A 19 6.90 -45.13 -3.76
N THR A 20 7.49 -45.01 -2.57
CA THR A 20 8.91 -45.30 -2.32
C THR A 20 9.17 -46.80 -2.21
N GLU A 21 8.30 -47.53 -1.53
CA GLU A 21 8.37 -48.96 -1.36
C GLU A 21 8.12 -49.70 -2.68
N ILE A 22 7.08 -49.25 -3.43
CA ILE A 22 6.80 -49.79 -4.77
C ILE A 22 7.98 -49.52 -5.72
N ALA A 23 8.57 -48.32 -5.67
CA ALA A 23 9.72 -47.97 -6.48
C ALA A 23 10.92 -48.90 -6.22
N LYS A 24 11.15 -49.21 -4.93
CA LYS A 24 12.24 -50.10 -4.52
C LYS A 24 12.02 -51.54 -5.01
N GLU A 25 10.80 -52.06 -4.92
CA GLU A 25 10.48 -53.43 -5.37
C GLU A 25 10.49 -53.57 -6.89
N LEU A 26 9.99 -52.58 -7.61
CA LEU A 26 9.99 -52.60 -9.08
C LEU A 26 11.33 -52.18 -9.69
N GLY A 27 12.31 -51.79 -8.89
CA GLY A 27 13.62 -51.35 -9.35
C GLY A 27 13.58 -50.12 -10.26
N VAL A 28 12.69 -49.18 -9.97
CA VAL A 28 12.47 -47.94 -10.74
C VAL A 28 12.53 -46.69 -9.86
N GLY A 29 12.62 -45.53 -10.46
CA GLY A 29 12.67 -44.29 -9.70
C GLY A 29 11.29 -43.91 -9.10
N ARG A 30 11.27 -43.44 -7.84
CA ARG A 30 10.05 -42.98 -7.14
C ARG A 30 9.23 -41.96 -7.96
N LYS A 31 9.91 -41.02 -8.66
CA LYS A 31 9.22 -40.04 -9.52
C LYS A 31 8.42 -40.69 -10.64
N LEU A 32 8.92 -41.82 -11.17
CA LEU A 32 8.24 -42.57 -12.21
C LEU A 32 7.00 -43.26 -11.68
N ILE A 33 7.08 -43.89 -10.49
CA ILE A 33 5.95 -44.50 -9.79
C ILE A 33 4.86 -43.44 -9.49
N GLY A 34 5.22 -42.29 -8.98
CA GLY A 34 4.25 -41.21 -8.70
C GLY A 34 3.54 -40.71 -9.97
N LYS A 35 4.25 -40.61 -11.12
CA LYS A 35 3.62 -40.26 -12.40
C LYS A 35 2.70 -41.41 -12.89
N PHE A 36 3.13 -42.65 -12.77
CA PHE A 36 2.35 -43.81 -13.17
C PHE A 36 1.07 -43.94 -12.32
N ARG A 37 1.16 -43.79 -11.01
CA ARG A 37 0.00 -43.76 -10.11
C ARG A 37 -1.00 -42.68 -10.50
N LYS A 38 -0.52 -41.46 -10.77
CA LYS A 38 -1.38 -40.34 -11.21
C LYS A 38 -2.06 -40.61 -12.56
N SER A 39 -1.38 -41.27 -13.49
CA SER A 39 -1.99 -41.62 -14.77
C SER A 39 -3.11 -42.68 -14.64
N LEU A 40 -3.13 -43.39 -13.54
CA LEU A 40 -4.21 -44.33 -13.17
C LEU A 40 -5.27 -43.69 -12.28
N ASN A 41 -5.21 -42.37 -12.05
CA ASN A 41 -6.08 -41.61 -11.13
C ASN A 41 -6.13 -42.18 -9.70
N LEU A 42 -5.05 -42.85 -9.27
CA LEU A 42 -4.95 -43.43 -7.94
C LEU A 42 -4.39 -42.38 -6.93
N PRO A 43 -4.99 -42.25 -5.73
CA PRO A 43 -4.47 -41.38 -4.68
C PRO A 43 -3.14 -41.90 -4.12
N SER A 44 -2.35 -41.03 -3.45
CA SER A 44 -1.15 -41.51 -2.76
C SER A 44 -1.52 -42.42 -1.58
N TYR A 45 -0.69 -43.45 -1.29
CA TYR A 45 -0.96 -44.41 -0.23
C TYR A 45 -1.33 -43.73 1.12
N LYS A 46 -0.64 -42.67 1.48
CA LYS A 46 -0.99 -41.87 2.67
C LYS A 46 -2.37 -41.20 2.60
N GLU A 47 -2.86 -40.94 1.39
CA GLU A 47 -4.21 -40.35 1.20
C GLU A 47 -5.30 -41.40 1.21
N SER A 48 -5.03 -42.63 0.71
CA SER A 48 -6.03 -43.70 0.63
C SER A 48 -6.24 -44.44 1.95
N SER A 49 -5.20 -44.64 2.76
CA SER A 49 -5.30 -45.51 3.93
C SER A 49 -5.98 -44.90 5.16
N LEU A 50 -5.78 -43.60 5.40
CA LEU A 50 -6.36 -42.95 6.57
C LEU A 50 -7.69 -42.23 6.28
N ILE A 51 -7.83 -41.67 5.07
CA ILE A 51 -9.04 -40.91 4.70
C ILE A 51 -10.22 -41.82 4.34
N HIS A 52 -9.94 -43.06 3.96
CA HIS A 52 -10.94 -44.12 3.66
C HIS A 52 -11.08 -45.15 4.80
N ASN A 53 -10.30 -45.01 5.89
CA ASN A 53 -10.47 -45.86 7.05
C ASN A 53 -11.65 -45.34 7.88
N SER A 54 -12.77 -46.11 7.90
CA SER A 54 -13.98 -45.76 8.61
C SER A 54 -13.73 -45.52 10.10
N GLU A 55 -12.92 -46.38 10.72
CA GLU A 55 -12.56 -46.27 12.15
C GLU A 55 -11.81 -44.94 12.46
N PHE A 56 -10.89 -44.53 11.59
CA PHE A 56 -10.18 -43.25 11.74
C PHE A 56 -11.13 -42.07 11.55
N ILE A 57 -12.01 -42.14 10.54
CA ILE A 57 -13.03 -41.10 10.29
C ILE A 57 -13.95 -40.94 11.49
N ASP A 58 -14.43 -42.06 12.06
CA ASP A 58 -15.35 -42.00 13.20
C ASP A 58 -14.68 -41.49 14.47
N LYS A 59 -13.41 -41.84 14.71
CA LYS A 59 -12.61 -41.24 15.77
C LYS A 59 -12.43 -39.73 15.60
N VAL A 60 -12.20 -39.25 14.37
CA VAL A 60 -12.13 -37.81 14.10
C VAL A 60 -13.48 -37.14 14.26
N LYS A 61 -14.59 -37.74 13.82
CA LYS A 61 -15.94 -37.22 13.99
C LYS A 61 -16.30 -37.06 15.47
N ALA A 62 -15.99 -38.04 16.30
CA ALA A 62 -16.26 -38.01 17.74
C ALA A 62 -15.51 -36.90 18.49
N LEU A 63 -14.35 -36.49 17.98
CA LEU A 63 -13.50 -35.49 18.64
C LEU A 63 -13.58 -34.09 17.99
N ALA A 64 -14.12 -34.01 16.77
CA ALA A 64 -14.24 -32.73 16.05
C ALA A 64 -15.21 -31.78 16.79
N GLY A 65 -14.77 -30.53 16.96
CA GLY A 65 -15.50 -29.52 17.75
C GLY A 65 -15.24 -29.57 19.27
N ILE A 66 -14.73 -30.70 19.77
CA ILE A 66 -14.39 -30.89 21.19
C ILE A 66 -12.90 -30.61 21.45
N MET A 67 -12.03 -30.98 20.48
CA MET A 67 -10.58 -30.81 20.55
C MET A 67 -10.06 -30.14 19.27
N SER A 68 -8.92 -29.44 19.38
CA SER A 68 -8.27 -28.87 18.21
C SER A 68 -7.72 -29.95 17.27
N ASP A 69 -7.63 -29.64 15.97
CA ASP A 69 -7.03 -30.55 14.97
C ASP A 69 -5.63 -31.03 15.35
N ALA A 70 -4.88 -30.24 16.12
CA ALA A 70 -3.55 -30.61 16.60
C ALA A 70 -3.60 -31.62 17.77
N GLU A 71 -4.52 -31.44 18.69
CA GLU A 71 -4.73 -32.37 19.83
C GLU A 71 -5.30 -33.70 19.35
N ILE A 72 -6.27 -33.68 18.41
CA ILE A 72 -6.79 -34.89 17.77
C ILE A 72 -5.67 -35.65 17.07
N ALA A 73 -4.83 -34.92 16.31
CA ALA A 73 -3.69 -35.50 15.61
C ALA A 73 -2.67 -36.17 16.56
N LYS A 74 -2.39 -35.48 17.68
CA LYS A 74 -1.54 -36.03 18.75
C LYS A 74 -2.14 -37.26 19.40
N LYS A 75 -3.44 -37.26 19.72
CA LYS A 75 -4.17 -38.37 20.35
C LYS A 75 -4.24 -39.58 19.44
N LEU A 76 -4.43 -39.39 18.14
CA LEU A 76 -4.52 -40.47 17.13
C LEU A 76 -3.16 -40.84 16.50
N CYS A 77 -2.06 -40.25 16.96
CA CYS A 77 -0.70 -40.47 16.46
C CYS A 77 -0.56 -40.28 14.93
N VAL A 78 -1.24 -39.27 14.38
CA VAL A 78 -1.26 -38.96 12.95
C VAL A 78 -0.80 -37.53 12.68
N ASN A 79 -0.52 -37.21 11.41
CA ASN A 79 -0.23 -35.84 11.03
C ASN A 79 -1.53 -35.00 11.05
N ARG A 80 -1.47 -33.78 11.62
CA ARG A 80 -2.58 -32.82 11.70
C ARG A 80 -3.32 -32.62 10.36
N HIS A 81 -2.60 -32.70 9.24
CA HIS A 81 -3.16 -32.53 7.90
C HIS A 81 -4.28 -33.54 7.59
N TYR A 82 -4.16 -34.82 8.07
CA TYR A 82 -5.19 -35.82 7.85
C TYR A 82 -6.47 -35.53 8.65
N VAL A 83 -6.34 -35.05 9.87
CA VAL A 83 -7.47 -34.61 10.69
C VAL A 83 -8.20 -33.46 10.00
N GLN A 84 -7.47 -32.47 9.55
CA GLN A 84 -8.02 -31.31 8.82
C GLN A 84 -8.76 -31.74 7.55
N LYS A 85 -8.21 -32.69 6.80
CA LYS A 85 -8.79 -33.17 5.55
C LYS A 85 -10.10 -33.93 5.80
N VAL A 86 -10.13 -34.81 6.80
CA VAL A 86 -11.38 -35.49 7.24
C VAL A 86 -12.42 -34.47 7.70
N ARG A 87 -12.04 -33.53 8.55
CA ARG A 87 -12.95 -32.48 9.03
C ARG A 87 -13.54 -31.66 7.88
N PHE A 88 -12.73 -31.31 6.89
CA PHE A 88 -13.18 -30.58 5.70
C PHE A 88 -14.11 -31.41 4.80
N LEU A 89 -13.73 -32.67 4.48
CA LEU A 89 -14.51 -33.56 3.63
C LEU A 89 -15.89 -33.88 4.21
N PHE A 90 -15.97 -34.07 5.52
CA PHE A 90 -17.22 -34.41 6.22
C PHE A 90 -17.92 -33.18 6.84
N LYS A 91 -17.45 -31.94 6.49
CA LYS A 91 -18.02 -30.68 7.01
C LYS A 91 -18.18 -30.65 8.54
N LEU A 92 -17.23 -31.27 9.25
CA LEU A 92 -17.25 -31.33 10.70
C LEU A 92 -16.91 -29.99 11.34
N PRO A 93 -17.47 -29.65 12.52
CA PRO A 93 -17.20 -28.39 13.21
C PRO A 93 -15.72 -28.25 13.54
N LYS A 94 -15.22 -27.03 13.41
CA LYS A 94 -13.88 -26.66 13.89
C LYS A 94 -13.96 -26.43 15.40
N PHE A 95 -12.96 -26.90 16.12
CA PHE A 95 -12.81 -26.54 17.53
C PHE A 95 -12.63 -25.04 17.66
N ASP A 96 -13.51 -24.40 18.40
CA ASP A 96 -13.36 -22.98 18.71
C ASP A 96 -12.58 -22.86 20.02
N CYS A 97 -11.29 -22.59 19.91
CA CYS A 97 -10.41 -22.35 21.03
C CYS A 97 -10.78 -21.09 21.87
N ARG A 98 -11.76 -20.33 21.39
CA ARG A 98 -12.31 -19.16 22.09
C ARG A 98 -13.60 -19.47 22.85
N LYS A 99 -14.13 -20.70 22.72
CA LYS A 99 -15.32 -21.09 23.45
C LYS A 99 -14.95 -21.19 24.94
N ILE A 100 -15.44 -20.22 25.70
CA ILE A 100 -15.29 -20.13 27.14
C ILE A 100 -16.41 -20.97 27.75
N LYS A 101 -16.16 -21.70 28.81
CA LYS A 101 -17.18 -22.47 29.53
C LYS A 101 -18.05 -21.49 30.32
N GLU A 102 -19.32 -21.86 30.54
CA GLU A 102 -20.27 -21.00 31.28
C GLU A 102 -19.78 -20.59 32.68
N GLU A 103 -19.05 -21.48 33.35
CA GLU A 103 -18.44 -21.21 34.64
C GLU A 103 -17.31 -20.17 34.53
N GLU A 104 -16.50 -20.29 33.48
CA GLU A 104 -15.40 -19.36 33.18
C GLU A 104 -15.94 -17.98 32.76
N GLU A 105 -17.06 -17.94 32.03
CA GLU A 105 -17.73 -16.69 31.65
C GLU A 105 -18.19 -15.89 32.88
N LYS A 106 -18.80 -16.55 33.87
CA LYS A 106 -19.21 -15.92 35.14
C LYS A 106 -18.00 -15.32 35.86
N ILE A 107 -16.91 -16.08 35.95
CA ILE A 107 -15.68 -15.62 36.61
C ILE A 107 -15.08 -14.40 35.86
N ILE A 108 -15.04 -14.46 34.52
CA ILE A 108 -14.52 -13.34 33.70
C ILE A 108 -15.37 -12.10 33.92
N LEU A 109 -16.72 -12.24 33.90
CA LEU A 109 -17.63 -11.12 34.07
C LEU A 109 -17.55 -10.50 35.47
N ASP A 110 -17.43 -11.33 36.50
CA ASP A 110 -17.24 -10.89 37.90
C ASP A 110 -15.93 -10.10 38.07
N LEU A 111 -14.83 -10.63 37.59
CA LEU A 111 -13.55 -9.94 37.65
C LEU A 111 -13.56 -8.66 36.82
N TYR A 112 -14.23 -8.69 35.66
CA TYR A 112 -14.41 -7.51 34.84
C TYR A 112 -15.22 -6.44 35.59
N ASN A 113 -16.31 -6.80 36.28
CA ASN A 113 -17.13 -5.88 37.06
C ASN A 113 -16.38 -5.31 38.27
N GLN A 114 -15.44 -6.06 38.82
CA GLN A 114 -14.50 -5.59 39.85
C GLN A 114 -13.42 -4.63 39.28
N GLY A 115 -13.46 -4.27 38.00
CA GLY A 115 -12.52 -3.34 37.39
C GLY A 115 -11.20 -3.95 36.92
N LYS A 116 -11.04 -5.26 36.95
CA LYS A 116 -9.79 -5.92 36.51
C LYS A 116 -9.57 -5.79 35.01
N MET A 117 -8.33 -5.61 34.60
CA MET A 117 -7.91 -5.58 33.21
C MET A 117 -7.84 -6.98 32.61
N ASP A 118 -7.95 -7.09 31.26
CA ASP A 118 -7.81 -8.37 30.53
C ASP A 118 -6.54 -9.14 30.89
N SER A 119 -5.44 -8.46 31.22
CA SER A 119 -4.18 -9.06 31.64
C SER A 119 -4.21 -9.61 33.07
N GLU A 120 -4.94 -8.97 33.97
CA GLU A 120 -5.13 -9.41 35.35
C GLU A 120 -6.09 -10.59 35.41
N ILE A 121 -7.21 -10.50 34.69
CA ILE A 121 -8.16 -11.60 34.55
C ILE A 121 -7.46 -12.85 33.98
N SER A 122 -6.62 -12.67 32.96
CA SER A 122 -5.80 -13.77 32.39
C SER A 122 -4.87 -14.42 33.40
N LYS A 123 -4.24 -13.62 34.27
CA LYS A 123 -3.35 -14.15 35.34
C LYS A 123 -4.11 -14.91 36.41
N ILE A 124 -5.31 -14.44 36.76
CA ILE A 124 -6.16 -15.04 37.81
C ILE A 124 -6.81 -16.34 37.32
N THR A 125 -7.33 -16.33 36.09
CA THR A 125 -8.12 -17.45 35.53
C THR A 125 -7.29 -18.46 34.76
N GLY A 126 -6.06 -18.13 34.37
CA GLY A 126 -5.25 -18.93 33.45
C GLY A 126 -5.73 -18.91 31.99
N ILE A 127 -6.83 -18.22 31.69
CA ILE A 127 -7.38 -18.12 30.34
C ILE A 127 -6.52 -17.15 29.51
N ASN A 128 -6.25 -17.52 28.25
CA ASN A 128 -5.45 -16.67 27.39
C ASN A 128 -6.06 -15.26 27.27
N ARG A 129 -5.22 -14.21 27.43
CA ARG A 129 -5.63 -12.82 27.34
C ARG A 129 -6.40 -12.49 26.03
N GLY A 130 -6.00 -13.08 24.89
CA GLY A 130 -6.69 -12.91 23.62
C GLY A 130 -8.12 -13.45 23.63
N THR A 131 -8.37 -14.55 24.37
CA THR A 131 -9.70 -15.14 24.56
C THR A 131 -10.60 -14.22 25.41
N ILE A 132 -10.06 -13.66 26.50
CA ILE A 132 -10.77 -12.68 27.34
C ILE A 132 -11.08 -11.41 26.55
N GLN A 133 -10.14 -10.91 25.77
CA GLN A 133 -10.35 -9.74 24.93
C GLN A 133 -11.43 -9.98 23.85
N TRP A 134 -11.46 -11.18 23.26
CA TRP A 134 -12.47 -11.58 22.32
C TRP A 134 -13.85 -11.67 23.01
N TYR A 135 -13.95 -12.31 24.17
CA TYR A 135 -15.17 -12.39 24.97
C TYR A 135 -15.74 -11.00 25.25
N ARG A 136 -14.91 -10.11 25.79
CA ARG A 136 -15.31 -8.75 26.08
C ARG A 136 -15.83 -8.00 24.85
N LYS A 137 -15.18 -8.15 23.69
CA LYS A 137 -15.64 -7.54 22.42
C LYS A 137 -16.98 -8.10 21.94
N THR A 138 -17.19 -9.40 22.03
CA THR A 138 -18.44 -10.05 21.59
C THR A 138 -19.62 -9.69 22.48
N HIS A 139 -19.36 -9.35 23.76
CA HIS A 139 -20.38 -8.92 24.72
C HIS A 139 -20.48 -7.40 24.85
N ASN A 140 -19.87 -6.63 23.90
CA ASN A 140 -19.85 -5.17 23.91
C ASN A 140 -19.37 -4.54 25.23
N LEU A 141 -18.50 -5.23 25.94
CA LEU A 141 -17.91 -4.73 27.18
C LEU A 141 -16.74 -3.79 26.84
N PRO A 142 -16.75 -2.51 27.27
CA PRO A 142 -15.67 -1.56 27.00
C PRO A 142 -14.36 -2.01 27.66
N THR A 143 -13.23 -1.54 27.11
CA THR A 143 -11.94 -1.83 27.72
C THR A 143 -11.83 -1.09 29.03
N LYS A 144 -11.66 -1.80 30.14
CA LYS A 144 -11.31 -1.18 31.43
C LYS A 144 -9.81 -0.93 31.45
N PHE A 145 -9.42 0.18 30.88
CA PHE A 145 -8.12 0.74 31.21
C PHE A 145 -8.29 1.51 32.52
N THR A 146 -7.82 0.98 33.61
CA THR A 146 -7.46 1.83 34.74
C THR A 146 -6.22 2.60 34.32
N TYR A 147 -6.43 3.78 33.78
CA TYR A 147 -5.39 4.75 33.53
C TYR A 147 -4.94 5.40 34.87
N ASP A 148 -4.89 4.65 35.94
CA ASP A 148 -4.33 5.09 37.22
C ASP A 148 -2.80 4.98 37.27
N LYS A 149 -2.16 4.63 36.16
CA LYS A 149 -0.81 5.13 35.94
C LYS A 149 -0.96 6.60 35.58
N VAL A 150 -1.01 7.45 36.58
CA VAL A 150 -0.79 8.89 36.47
C VAL A 150 0.29 9.08 35.42
N SER A 151 -0.08 9.77 34.33
CA SER A 151 0.91 10.14 33.33
C SER A 151 2.03 10.84 34.11
N LYS A 152 3.26 10.35 34.02
CA LYS A 152 4.42 11.04 34.62
C LYS A 152 4.68 12.40 33.98
N ILE A 153 3.88 12.76 32.97
CA ILE A 153 3.98 14.00 32.23
C ILE A 153 3.05 15.01 32.90
N ASP A 154 3.61 16.12 33.32
CA ASP A 154 2.87 17.31 33.70
C ASP A 154 2.13 17.83 32.46
N ASN A 155 0.80 17.91 32.57
CA ASN A 155 -0.05 18.29 31.43
C ASN A 155 0.23 19.73 30.97
N ASN A 156 0.47 20.65 31.92
CA ASN A 156 0.75 22.05 31.59
C ASN A 156 2.06 22.17 30.79
N LYS A 157 3.10 21.47 31.25
CA LYS A 157 4.39 21.46 30.56
C LYS A 157 4.33 20.75 29.21
N PHE A 158 3.49 19.71 29.10
CA PHE A 158 3.22 19.08 27.80
C PHE A 158 2.50 20.04 26.85
N GLU A 159 1.45 20.75 27.32
CA GLU A 159 0.69 21.69 26.50
C GLU A 159 1.56 22.86 26.01
N GLU A 160 2.42 23.39 26.87
CA GLU A 160 3.38 24.46 26.50
C GLU A 160 4.26 23.98 25.32
N LEU A 161 4.91 22.84 25.47
CA LEU A 161 5.78 22.27 24.44
C LEU A 161 5.00 21.82 23.17
N PHE A 162 3.77 21.37 23.37
CA PHE A 162 2.89 21.00 22.27
C PHE A 162 2.45 22.22 21.45
N ASN A 163 2.11 23.33 22.14
CA ASN A 163 1.72 24.59 21.51
C ASN A 163 2.90 25.31 20.82
N GLU A 164 4.15 25.04 21.24
CA GLU A 164 5.36 25.41 20.49
C GLU A 164 5.49 24.65 19.16
N GLY A 165 4.57 23.73 18.84
CA GLY A 165 4.59 22.95 17.61
C GLY A 165 5.57 21.76 17.61
N LEU A 166 6.10 21.37 18.77
CA LEU A 166 7.07 20.28 18.88
C LEU A 166 6.45 18.91 18.59
N SER A 167 7.20 18.06 17.92
CA SER A 167 6.82 16.65 17.69
C SER A 167 6.88 15.82 18.99
N ASP A 168 6.13 14.70 19.05
CA ASP A 168 6.21 13.76 20.17
C ASP A 168 7.65 13.38 20.53
N TYR A 169 8.52 13.23 19.55
CA TYR A 169 9.95 12.94 19.74
C TYR A 169 10.70 14.14 20.37
N ALA A 170 10.43 15.36 19.91
CA ALA A 170 11.08 16.56 20.43
C ALA A 170 10.61 16.87 21.86
N ILE A 171 9.31 16.68 22.14
CA ILE A 171 8.74 16.77 23.48
C ILE A 171 9.37 15.73 24.41
N ALA A 172 9.45 14.49 23.95
CA ALA A 172 10.06 13.38 24.70
C ALA A 172 11.51 13.70 25.09
N LYS A 173 12.30 14.25 24.18
CA LYS A 173 13.68 14.68 24.44
C LYS A 173 13.75 15.82 25.46
N LYS A 174 12.83 16.80 25.41
CA LYS A 174 12.80 17.91 26.40
C LYS A 174 12.32 17.47 27.79
N LEU A 175 11.48 16.44 27.86
CA LEU A 175 10.93 15.91 29.09
C LEU A 175 11.71 14.72 29.67
N ASP A 176 12.80 14.31 29.02
CA ASP A 176 13.58 13.11 29.36
C ASP A 176 12.71 11.84 29.47
N MET A 177 11.90 11.61 28.44
CA MET A 177 10.93 10.51 28.40
C MET A 177 11.00 9.74 27.08
N SER A 178 10.32 8.58 27.03
CA SER A 178 10.19 7.85 25.77
C SER A 178 9.18 8.52 24.84
N PRO A 179 9.41 8.53 23.53
CA PRO A 179 8.46 9.03 22.54
C PRO A 179 7.09 8.33 22.61
N GLU A 180 7.05 7.05 22.97
CA GLU A 180 5.83 6.26 23.17
C GLU A 180 5.02 6.76 24.38
N GLY A 181 5.71 7.20 25.43
CA GLY A 181 5.09 7.82 26.62
C GLY A 181 4.38 9.12 26.25
N VAL A 182 5.05 9.99 25.51
CA VAL A 182 4.49 11.27 25.01
C VAL A 182 3.34 11.02 24.04
N TYR A 183 3.51 10.08 23.11
CA TYR A 183 2.43 9.66 22.21
C TYR A 183 1.17 9.20 22.96
N SER A 184 1.35 8.34 23.97
CA SER A 184 0.24 7.82 24.78
C SER A 184 -0.44 8.93 25.58
N HIS A 185 0.33 9.89 26.12
CA HIS A 185 -0.19 11.07 26.80
C HIS A 185 -1.02 11.93 25.84
N ARG A 186 -0.46 12.25 24.68
CA ARG A 186 -1.13 13.06 23.65
C ARG A 186 -2.47 12.46 23.20
N ILE A 187 -2.52 11.15 22.90
CA ILE A 187 -3.75 10.46 22.50
C ILE A 187 -4.78 10.44 23.63
N ARG A 188 -4.34 10.28 24.89
CA ARG A 188 -5.22 10.28 26.06
C ARG A 188 -5.98 11.60 26.22
N TYR A 189 -5.29 12.70 26.00
CA TYR A 189 -5.86 14.04 26.13
C TYR A 189 -6.46 14.59 24.83
N GLY A 190 -6.55 13.75 23.78
CA GLY A 190 -7.23 14.10 22.51
C GLY A 190 -6.47 15.07 21.62
N TYR A 191 -5.19 15.33 21.89
CA TYR A 191 -4.39 16.20 21.03
C TYR A 191 -4.06 15.52 19.71
N LEU A 192 -4.23 16.23 18.59
CA LEU A 192 -3.77 15.79 17.29
C LEU A 192 -2.24 15.80 17.23
N ARG A 193 -1.66 14.96 16.38
CA ARG A 193 -0.19 14.87 16.28
C ARG A 193 0.39 16.17 15.69
N ASN A 194 1.36 16.80 16.36
CA ASN A 194 2.02 18.01 15.85
C ASN A 194 2.80 17.82 14.55
N ASN A 195 3.16 16.57 14.17
CA ASN A 195 3.70 16.30 12.84
C ASN A 195 2.65 16.48 11.72
N ASN A 196 1.37 16.52 12.09
CA ASN A 196 0.26 16.90 11.19
C ASN A 196 -0.07 18.40 11.31
N LEU A 197 0.41 19.03 12.36
CA LEU A 197 0.41 20.46 12.64
C LEU A 197 1.81 21.06 12.43
N ARG A 198 2.60 20.57 11.46
CA ARG A 198 3.45 21.50 10.75
C ARG A 198 2.50 22.39 9.94
N ILE A 199 1.74 23.18 10.66
CA ILE A 199 1.31 24.47 10.23
C ILE A 199 2.61 25.29 10.20
N ASN A 200 3.47 25.01 9.22
CA ASN A 200 4.20 26.11 8.66
C ASN A 200 3.09 27.10 8.37
N PRO A 201 3.15 28.36 8.87
CA PRO A 201 2.17 29.33 8.45
C PRO A 201 2.07 29.19 6.94
N PRO A 202 0.86 29.18 6.34
CA PRO A 202 0.71 28.94 4.93
C PRO A 202 1.67 29.89 4.22
N ILE A 203 2.73 29.35 3.63
CA ILE A 203 3.64 30.16 2.82
C ILE A 203 2.87 30.32 1.54
N GLU A 204 2.30 31.50 1.34
CA GLU A 204 1.55 31.84 0.15
C GLU A 204 2.39 31.58 -1.10
N LEU A 205 1.82 30.83 -2.03
CA LEU A 205 2.41 30.62 -3.34
C LEU A 205 2.41 31.94 -4.10
N THR A 206 3.55 32.34 -4.63
CA THR A 206 3.61 33.40 -5.62
C THR A 206 2.83 33.01 -6.89
N ASP A 207 2.41 33.96 -7.68
CA ASP A 207 1.67 33.69 -8.92
C ASP A 207 2.52 32.86 -9.91
N PHE A 208 3.81 33.08 -9.94
CA PHE A 208 4.73 32.25 -10.74
C PHE A 208 4.76 30.80 -10.22
N GLN A 209 4.87 30.60 -8.91
CA GLN A 209 4.82 29.25 -8.31
C GLN A 209 3.49 28.54 -8.56
N LYS A 210 2.35 29.26 -8.52
CA LYS A 210 1.03 28.68 -8.86
C LYS A 210 0.99 28.18 -10.29
N GLN A 211 1.50 28.97 -11.24
CA GLN A 211 1.55 28.61 -12.65
C GLN A 211 2.47 27.43 -12.91
N VAL A 212 3.67 27.40 -12.32
CA VAL A 212 4.60 26.27 -12.38
C VAL A 212 3.98 25.02 -11.77
N LEU A 213 3.32 25.15 -10.62
CA LEU A 213 2.63 24.05 -9.95
C LEU A 213 1.57 23.44 -10.87
N ILE A 214 0.70 24.25 -11.47
CA ILE A 214 -0.34 23.75 -12.38
C ILE A 214 0.28 23.04 -13.58
N GLY A 215 1.32 23.61 -14.20
CA GLY A 215 1.99 23.02 -15.35
C GLY A 215 2.65 21.67 -15.02
N THR A 216 3.45 21.63 -13.97
CA THR A 216 4.14 20.39 -13.57
C THR A 216 3.21 19.33 -12.98
N MET A 217 2.09 19.74 -12.40
CA MET A 217 1.04 18.80 -11.98
C MET A 217 0.29 18.17 -13.15
N LEU A 218 0.19 18.83 -14.28
CA LEU A 218 -0.31 18.21 -15.52
C LEU A 218 0.73 17.25 -16.15
N GLY A 219 2.00 17.43 -15.81
CA GLY A 219 3.12 16.56 -16.21
C GLY A 219 3.56 15.59 -15.10
N ASP A 220 4.86 15.56 -14.83
CA ASP A 220 5.57 14.57 -14.00
C ASP A 220 5.32 14.67 -12.49
N SER A 221 4.67 15.74 -12.00
CA SER A 221 4.46 15.91 -10.58
C SER A 221 3.20 15.20 -10.07
N SER A 222 3.23 14.90 -8.78
CA SER A 222 2.09 14.31 -8.08
C SER A 222 1.97 14.84 -6.66
N PHE A 223 0.73 14.96 -6.19
CA PHE A 223 0.45 15.17 -4.78
C PHE A 223 0.28 13.83 -4.06
N ARG A 224 0.71 13.82 -2.80
CA ARG A 224 0.48 12.72 -1.89
C ARG A 224 -0.11 13.24 -0.59
N MET A 225 -1.28 12.73 -0.22
CA MET A 225 -1.87 12.91 1.09
C MET A 225 -1.82 11.60 1.84
N VAL A 226 -1.12 11.57 2.97
CA VAL A 226 -1.05 10.37 3.82
C VAL A 226 -2.31 10.32 4.68
N LYS A 227 -2.79 9.12 4.99
CA LYS A 227 -3.94 8.91 5.87
C LYS A 227 -3.70 9.65 7.19
N ASN A 228 -4.64 10.51 7.59
CA ASN A 228 -4.60 11.41 8.75
C ASN A 228 -3.73 12.67 8.59
N GLU A 229 -3.22 13.00 7.41
CA GLU A 229 -2.65 14.32 7.13
C GLU A 229 -3.73 15.30 6.67
N VAL A 230 -3.59 16.55 7.04
CA VAL A 230 -4.52 17.64 6.67
C VAL A 230 -4.08 18.40 5.43
N SER A 231 -2.86 18.18 4.97
CA SER A 231 -2.25 18.87 3.84
C SER A 231 -1.45 17.91 2.97
N PRO A 232 -1.54 18.01 1.64
CA PRO A 232 -0.76 17.18 0.74
C PRO A 232 0.69 17.66 0.63
N SER A 233 1.60 16.72 0.42
CA SER A 233 2.97 16.96 -0.05
C SER A 233 3.04 16.80 -1.56
N MET A 234 4.05 17.40 -2.21
CA MET A 234 4.26 17.31 -3.66
C MET A 234 5.61 16.66 -3.96
N SER A 235 5.65 15.86 -5.01
CA SER A 235 6.89 15.28 -5.52
C SER A 235 6.90 15.20 -7.05
N CYS A 236 8.12 15.29 -7.61
CA CYS A 236 8.39 15.18 -9.04
C CYS A 236 9.72 14.46 -9.23
N ALA A 237 9.78 13.45 -10.11
CA ALA A 237 10.99 12.69 -10.39
C ALA A 237 11.41 12.84 -11.83
N HIS A 238 12.72 13.06 -12.05
CA HIS A 238 13.34 13.20 -13.36
C HIS A 238 14.53 12.27 -13.50
N GLY A 239 14.73 11.70 -14.67
CA GLY A 239 15.92 10.89 -14.96
C GLY A 239 17.22 11.69 -14.84
N ILE A 240 18.36 10.99 -14.69
CA ILE A 240 19.69 11.59 -14.47
C ILE A 240 20.02 12.73 -15.44
N LYS A 241 19.67 12.58 -16.72
CA LYS A 241 19.92 13.59 -17.76
C LYS A 241 19.17 14.92 -17.54
N GLN A 242 18.16 14.92 -16.68
CA GLN A 242 17.33 16.09 -16.36
C GLN A 242 17.59 16.60 -14.93
N LYS A 243 18.77 16.32 -14.36
CA LYS A 243 19.18 16.80 -13.04
C LYS A 243 18.99 18.31 -12.90
N GLU A 244 19.54 19.08 -13.81
CA GLU A 244 19.48 20.55 -13.80
C GLU A 244 18.02 21.07 -13.81
N TYR A 245 17.14 20.38 -14.51
CA TYR A 245 15.71 20.72 -14.52
C TYR A 245 15.05 20.41 -13.18
N CYS A 246 15.37 19.29 -12.55
CA CYS A 246 14.91 18.98 -11.21
C CYS A 246 15.37 20.02 -10.17
N GLU A 247 16.65 20.41 -10.24
CA GLU A 247 17.24 21.44 -9.37
C GLU A 247 16.61 22.80 -9.60
N TYR A 248 16.34 23.18 -10.86
CA TYR A 248 15.65 24.41 -11.21
C TYR A 248 14.25 24.47 -10.60
N LYS A 249 13.44 23.41 -10.75
CA LYS A 249 12.11 23.34 -10.09
C LYS A 249 12.23 23.41 -8.58
N THR A 250 13.23 22.76 -8.00
CA THR A 250 13.49 22.81 -6.56
C THR A 250 13.73 24.23 -6.08
N LYS A 251 14.54 25.00 -6.82
CA LYS A 251 14.82 26.42 -6.50
C LYS A 251 13.56 27.27 -6.54
N ILE A 252 12.65 27.04 -7.51
CA ILE A 252 11.36 27.76 -7.57
C ILE A 252 10.55 27.58 -6.29
N PHE A 253 10.56 26.38 -5.72
CA PHE A 253 9.79 26.03 -4.52
C PHE A 253 10.63 26.00 -3.22
N GLU A 254 11.82 26.58 -3.22
CA GLU A 254 12.74 26.58 -2.08
C GLU A 254 12.11 27.21 -0.83
N SER A 255 11.35 28.29 -1.00
CA SER A 255 10.58 28.93 0.08
C SER A 255 9.59 27.99 0.79
N LEU A 256 9.11 26.95 0.09
CA LEU A 256 8.23 25.90 0.62
C LEU A 256 9.01 24.72 1.21
N GLY A 257 10.33 24.82 1.33
CA GLY A 257 11.19 23.74 1.83
C GLY A 257 11.44 22.62 0.83
N ALA A 258 11.35 22.89 -0.48
CA ALA A 258 11.67 21.92 -1.53
C ALA A 258 13.12 21.41 -1.42
N LYS A 259 13.31 20.12 -1.67
CA LYS A 259 14.62 19.47 -1.69
C LYS A 259 14.72 18.55 -2.90
N CYS A 260 15.86 18.61 -3.59
CA CYS A 260 16.20 17.67 -4.67
C CYS A 260 17.13 16.59 -4.11
N ASN A 261 16.75 15.33 -4.28
CA ASN A 261 17.53 14.19 -3.83
C ASN A 261 17.76 13.22 -4.98
N TYR A 262 18.95 12.62 -4.99
CA TYR A 262 19.26 11.53 -5.90
C TYR A 262 18.76 10.21 -5.33
N TYR A 263 18.16 9.39 -6.17
CA TYR A 263 17.71 8.04 -5.84
C TYR A 263 18.20 7.04 -6.87
N LYS A 264 18.76 5.95 -6.38
CA LYS A 264 19.07 4.76 -7.18
C LYS A 264 18.06 3.69 -6.82
N ARG A 265 17.30 3.21 -7.80
CA ARG A 265 16.33 2.14 -7.57
C ARG A 265 17.06 0.82 -7.38
N ASN A 266 16.74 0.12 -6.29
CA ASN A 266 17.35 -1.18 -5.96
C ASN A 266 16.73 -2.35 -6.77
N THR A 267 15.71 -2.08 -7.58
CA THR A 267 15.02 -3.08 -8.38
C THR A 267 15.17 -2.77 -9.86
N VAL A 268 15.48 -3.81 -10.63
CA VAL A 268 15.51 -3.75 -12.10
C VAL A 268 14.07 -3.58 -12.61
N ASP A 269 13.87 -2.67 -13.54
CA ASP A 269 12.60 -2.59 -14.28
C ASP A 269 12.45 -3.86 -15.12
N LYS A 270 11.39 -4.64 -14.85
CA LYS A 270 11.15 -5.94 -15.47
C LYS A 270 10.96 -5.86 -17.00
N ARG A 271 10.56 -4.68 -17.51
CA ARG A 271 10.32 -4.45 -18.94
C ARG A 271 11.61 -4.14 -19.70
N THR A 272 12.53 -3.40 -19.09
CA THR A 272 13.75 -2.90 -19.75
C THR A 272 15.03 -3.60 -19.30
N GLY A 273 15.01 -4.32 -18.17
CA GLY A 273 16.19 -4.93 -17.57
C GLY A 273 17.20 -3.94 -16.98
N ILE A 274 16.82 -2.67 -16.82
CA ILE A 274 17.72 -1.58 -16.42
C ILE A 274 17.41 -1.11 -14.99
N TYR A 275 18.47 -0.76 -14.24
CA TYR A 275 18.33 -0.01 -13.00
C TYR A 275 18.14 1.47 -13.33
N TYR A 276 17.03 2.05 -12.87
CA TYR A 276 16.79 3.47 -13.04
C TYR A 276 17.38 4.26 -11.86
N GLU A 277 17.95 5.39 -12.22
CA GLU A 277 18.43 6.39 -11.29
C GLU A 277 17.70 7.70 -11.61
N ASP A 278 17.24 8.39 -10.60
CA ASP A 278 16.49 9.64 -10.76
C ASP A 278 16.86 10.69 -9.72
N TYR A 279 16.59 11.93 -10.06
CA TYR A 279 16.55 13.07 -9.14
C TYR A 279 15.10 13.37 -8.82
N THR A 280 14.76 13.39 -7.54
CA THR A 280 13.40 13.64 -7.09
C THR A 280 13.35 14.93 -6.28
N MET A 281 12.58 15.91 -6.75
CA MET A 281 12.14 17.04 -5.97
C MET A 281 11.04 16.60 -5.02
N ARG A 282 11.13 16.99 -3.75
CA ARG A 282 10.07 16.80 -2.74
C ARG A 282 9.82 18.11 -2.01
N ILE A 283 8.56 18.45 -1.91
CA ILE A 283 8.08 19.60 -1.14
C ILE A 283 7.26 19.02 0.02
N PRO A 284 7.56 19.43 1.28
CA PRO A 284 6.80 18.99 2.45
C PRO A 284 5.31 19.31 2.33
N ALA A 285 4.49 18.66 3.15
CA ALA A 285 3.06 18.93 3.22
C ALA A 285 2.82 20.42 3.53
N ASN A 286 1.95 21.06 2.74
CA ASN A 286 1.63 22.47 2.87
C ASN A 286 0.12 22.68 2.68
N PRO A 287 -0.56 23.47 3.57
CA PRO A 287 -1.97 23.80 3.44
C PRO A 287 -2.35 24.44 2.10
N GLU A 288 -1.46 25.27 1.53
CA GLU A 288 -1.64 25.92 0.23
C GLU A 288 -1.83 24.94 -0.93
N PHE A 289 -1.38 23.71 -0.79
CA PHE A 289 -1.60 22.68 -1.81
C PHE A 289 -2.99 22.04 -1.75
N LEU A 290 -3.76 22.24 -0.68
CA LEU A 290 -5.04 21.57 -0.49
C LEU A 290 -6.09 21.93 -1.56
N PRO A 291 -6.27 23.19 -1.98
CA PRO A 291 -7.17 23.55 -3.08
C PRO A 291 -6.77 22.86 -4.41
N TYR A 292 -5.47 22.86 -4.72
CA TYR A 292 -4.95 22.20 -5.91
C TYR A 292 -5.12 20.66 -5.84
N PHE A 293 -4.83 20.06 -4.67
CA PHE A 293 -5.05 18.64 -4.46
C PHE A 293 -6.51 18.25 -4.73
N LYS A 294 -7.47 18.97 -4.19
CA LYS A 294 -8.90 18.74 -4.41
C LYS A 294 -9.29 18.89 -5.89
N SER A 295 -8.68 19.84 -6.60
CA SER A 295 -8.94 20.08 -8.03
C SER A 295 -8.34 18.97 -8.90
N PHE A 296 -7.10 18.54 -8.63
CA PHE A 296 -6.43 17.48 -9.40
C PHE A 296 -6.88 16.06 -9.06
N TYR A 297 -7.40 15.81 -7.85
CA TYR A 297 -7.79 14.47 -7.36
C TYR A 297 -9.19 14.45 -6.74
N PRO A 298 -10.26 14.91 -7.44
CA PRO A 298 -11.61 15.02 -6.87
C PRO A 298 -12.14 13.68 -6.35
N ASN A 299 -11.77 12.56 -6.98
CA ASN A 299 -12.17 11.20 -6.62
C ASN A 299 -10.96 10.28 -6.39
N GLY A 300 -9.84 10.84 -5.90
CA GLY A 300 -8.60 10.09 -5.69
C GLY A 300 -7.83 9.71 -6.96
N LYS A 301 -8.36 10.03 -8.15
CA LYS A 301 -7.72 9.84 -9.45
C LYS A 301 -7.38 11.20 -10.05
N LYS A 302 -6.17 11.32 -10.64
CA LYS A 302 -5.68 12.55 -11.24
C LYS A 302 -6.52 12.89 -12.50
N VAL A 303 -6.99 14.15 -12.58
CA VAL A 303 -7.76 14.70 -13.70
C VAL A 303 -7.15 15.99 -14.18
N ILE A 304 -7.58 16.50 -15.36
CA ILE A 304 -7.27 17.86 -15.81
C ILE A 304 -8.27 18.81 -15.13
N PRO A 305 -7.82 19.71 -14.23
CA PRO A 305 -8.72 20.55 -13.43
C PRO A 305 -9.20 21.75 -14.21
N ILE A 306 -10.40 21.72 -14.77
CA ILE A 306 -11.02 22.80 -15.57
C ILE A 306 -11.14 24.10 -14.76
N ASN A 307 -11.45 23.96 -13.47
CA ASN A 307 -11.57 25.10 -12.55
C ASN A 307 -10.24 25.88 -12.33
N LEU A 308 -9.10 25.32 -12.75
CA LEU A 308 -7.81 26.02 -12.72
C LEU A 308 -7.38 26.62 -14.07
N PHE A 309 -8.18 26.50 -15.12
CA PHE A 309 -7.85 27.05 -16.45
C PHE A 309 -7.68 28.57 -16.46
N ASN A 310 -8.36 29.30 -15.58
CA ASN A 310 -8.15 30.73 -15.42
C ASN A 310 -6.73 31.11 -14.93
N GLN A 311 -6.09 30.21 -14.16
CA GLN A 311 -4.72 30.37 -13.65
C GLN A 311 -3.66 29.75 -14.56
N PHE A 312 -4.05 28.96 -15.57
CA PHE A 312 -3.13 28.33 -16.51
C PHE A 312 -2.65 29.35 -17.55
N THR A 313 -1.34 29.52 -17.68
CA THR A 313 -0.71 30.50 -18.55
C THR A 313 0.34 29.87 -19.47
N GLY A 314 1.06 30.68 -20.25
CA GLY A 314 2.23 30.24 -21.01
C GLY A 314 3.32 29.58 -20.14
N VAL A 315 3.49 30.03 -18.88
CA VAL A 315 4.36 29.39 -17.89
C VAL A 315 3.87 27.96 -17.63
N SER A 316 2.58 27.76 -17.32
CA SER A 316 2.01 26.45 -17.08
C SER A 316 2.18 25.52 -18.28
N LEU A 317 1.94 26.03 -19.48
CA LEU A 317 2.11 25.26 -20.71
C LEU A 317 3.57 24.88 -20.95
N ALA A 318 4.51 25.76 -20.66
CA ALA A 318 5.95 25.49 -20.79
C ALA A 318 6.43 24.39 -19.82
N PHE A 319 6.00 24.44 -18.55
CA PHE A 319 6.36 23.42 -17.56
C PHE A 319 5.70 22.07 -17.86
N MET A 320 4.43 22.05 -18.28
CA MET A 320 3.80 20.83 -18.78
C MET A 320 4.56 20.26 -19.99
N PHE A 321 4.99 21.11 -20.90
CA PHE A 321 5.76 20.68 -22.08
C PHE A 321 7.19 20.21 -21.72
N MET A 322 7.88 20.87 -20.79
CA MET A 322 9.17 20.39 -20.31
C MET A 322 9.09 19.03 -19.65
N ASP A 323 8.02 18.76 -18.92
CA ASP A 323 7.77 17.46 -18.32
C ASP A 323 7.41 16.40 -19.41
N ASP A 324 6.28 16.50 -20.03
CA ASP A 324 5.64 15.49 -20.87
C ASP A 324 5.66 15.77 -22.38
N GLY A 325 6.29 16.87 -22.81
CA GLY A 325 6.36 17.25 -24.20
C GLY A 325 7.54 16.61 -24.94
N SER A 326 7.38 16.51 -26.25
CA SER A 326 8.42 16.09 -27.19
C SER A 326 8.27 16.81 -28.53
N LYS A 327 9.40 17.04 -29.23
CA LYS A 327 9.36 17.54 -30.59
C LYS A 327 9.08 16.42 -31.58
N THR A 328 8.42 16.78 -32.68
CA THR A 328 8.20 15.94 -33.85
C THR A 328 8.71 16.68 -35.09
N PRO A 329 8.88 16.03 -36.24
CA PRO A 329 9.35 16.72 -37.46
C PRO A 329 8.54 17.94 -37.84
N SER A 330 7.21 17.93 -37.62
CA SER A 330 6.31 18.99 -38.08
C SER A 330 5.58 19.73 -36.96
N GLY A 331 5.80 19.39 -35.66
CA GLY A 331 5.12 20.04 -34.55
C GLY A 331 5.64 19.57 -33.20
N TYR A 332 4.73 19.48 -32.25
CA TYR A 332 5.02 19.00 -30.90
C TYR A 332 3.97 18.02 -30.44
N LYS A 333 4.34 17.16 -29.52
CA LYS A 333 3.46 16.19 -28.87
C LYS A 333 3.57 16.34 -27.36
N ILE A 334 2.46 16.27 -26.66
CA ILE A 334 2.38 16.26 -25.20
C ILE A 334 1.71 14.97 -24.76
N ALA A 335 2.36 14.22 -23.89
CA ALA A 335 1.79 12.99 -23.34
C ALA A 335 0.65 13.32 -22.35
N THR A 336 -0.55 12.87 -22.67
CA THR A 336 -1.77 13.04 -21.87
C THR A 336 -2.48 11.71 -21.63
N ASN A 337 -1.77 10.61 -21.82
CA ASN A 337 -2.30 9.23 -21.80
C ASN A 337 -2.96 8.83 -20.47
N CYS A 338 -2.60 9.48 -19.37
CA CYS A 338 -3.13 9.20 -18.05
C CYS A 338 -4.52 9.83 -17.79
N PHE A 339 -4.96 10.75 -18.65
CA PHE A 339 -6.24 11.46 -18.52
C PHE A 339 -7.35 10.82 -19.38
N THR A 340 -8.60 11.14 -19.07
CA THR A 340 -9.74 10.67 -19.87
C THR A 340 -9.84 11.46 -21.18
N GLN A 341 -10.42 10.84 -22.21
CA GLN A 341 -10.65 11.55 -23.49
C GLN A 341 -11.50 12.82 -23.30
N SER A 342 -12.48 12.78 -22.40
CA SER A 342 -13.28 13.94 -22.06
C SER A 342 -12.44 15.09 -21.50
N ASP A 343 -11.53 14.80 -20.57
CA ASP A 343 -10.63 15.81 -20.00
C ASP A 343 -9.70 16.38 -21.07
N ILE A 344 -9.17 15.51 -21.94
CA ILE A 344 -8.28 15.92 -23.02
C ILE A 344 -9.01 16.83 -24.04
N MET A 345 -10.24 16.48 -24.43
CA MET A 345 -11.03 17.32 -25.35
C MET A 345 -11.31 18.70 -24.75
N GLN A 346 -11.64 18.79 -23.47
CA GLN A 346 -11.85 20.08 -22.79
C GLN A 346 -10.55 20.88 -22.75
N PHE A 347 -9.41 20.23 -22.53
CA PHE A 347 -8.12 20.89 -22.55
C PHE A 347 -7.71 21.36 -23.96
N GLN A 348 -8.04 20.58 -25.01
CA GLN A 348 -7.83 21.00 -26.40
C GLN A 348 -8.64 22.25 -26.73
N ASN A 349 -9.91 22.30 -26.37
CA ASN A 349 -10.77 23.48 -26.55
C ASN A 349 -10.18 24.68 -25.80
N PHE A 350 -9.75 24.49 -24.56
CA PHE A 350 -9.10 25.54 -23.78
C PHE A 350 -7.82 26.08 -24.44
N LEU A 351 -6.97 25.19 -24.99
CA LEU A 351 -5.75 25.60 -25.72
C LEU A 351 -6.09 26.44 -26.97
N LEU A 352 -7.14 26.06 -27.67
CA LEU A 352 -7.62 26.81 -28.83
C LEU A 352 -8.18 28.18 -28.42
N GLU A 353 -9.08 28.23 -27.45
CA GLU A 353 -9.74 29.45 -27.01
C GLU A 353 -8.75 30.47 -26.37
N LYS A 354 -7.86 29.99 -25.51
CA LYS A 354 -6.98 30.89 -24.75
C LYS A 354 -5.70 31.27 -25.52
N PHE A 355 -5.15 30.35 -26.26
CA PHE A 355 -3.84 30.53 -26.90
C PHE A 355 -3.89 30.49 -28.44
N ASN A 356 -5.04 30.25 -29.03
CA ASN A 356 -5.19 30.01 -30.44
C ASN A 356 -4.31 28.87 -30.99
N ILE A 357 -4.09 27.82 -30.13
CA ILE A 357 -3.28 26.64 -30.46
C ILE A 357 -4.22 25.51 -30.93
N GLU A 358 -4.14 25.18 -32.21
CA GLU A 358 -4.85 24.03 -32.75
C GLU A 358 -4.12 22.73 -32.39
N THR A 359 -4.91 21.75 -31.96
CA THR A 359 -4.39 20.44 -31.55
C THR A 359 -5.18 19.31 -32.20
N SER A 360 -4.62 18.11 -32.15
CA SER A 360 -5.35 16.88 -32.49
C SER A 360 -5.03 15.79 -31.47
N LEU A 361 -6.02 14.92 -31.23
CA LEU A 361 -5.87 13.76 -30.36
C LEU A 361 -5.21 12.63 -31.16
N CYS A 362 -4.14 12.06 -30.61
CA CYS A 362 -3.49 10.86 -31.17
C CYS A 362 -4.17 9.59 -30.66
N ALA A 363 -3.94 8.47 -31.33
CA ALA A 363 -4.49 7.16 -30.96
C ALA A 363 -4.07 6.68 -29.56
N ASP A 364 -2.93 7.15 -29.05
CA ASP A 364 -2.42 6.85 -27.72
C ASP A 364 -2.88 7.85 -26.64
N ASN A 365 -3.93 8.63 -26.90
CA ASN A 365 -4.45 9.69 -26.04
C ASN A 365 -3.44 10.81 -25.72
N SER A 366 -2.40 11.01 -26.51
CA SER A 366 -1.56 12.20 -26.44
C SER A 366 -2.12 13.32 -27.31
N ILE A 367 -1.77 14.58 -26.97
CA ILE A 367 -2.12 15.76 -27.74
C ILE A 367 -0.97 16.08 -28.72
N TYR A 368 -1.33 16.25 -29.99
CA TYR A 368 -0.43 16.77 -31.03
C TYR A 368 -0.74 18.24 -31.32
N ILE A 369 0.27 19.12 -31.19
CA ILE A 369 0.21 20.53 -31.61
C ILE A 369 0.40 20.57 -33.12
N ARG A 370 -0.60 21.03 -33.85
CA ARG A 370 -0.59 21.04 -35.32
C ARG A 370 0.49 21.95 -35.91
N ALA A 371 0.94 21.63 -37.11
CA ALA A 371 2.04 22.35 -37.75
C ALA A 371 1.76 23.86 -37.91
N ASN A 372 0.54 24.26 -38.19
CA ASN A 372 0.13 25.68 -38.28
C ASN A 372 0.25 26.42 -36.92
N SER A 373 0.11 25.74 -35.80
CA SER A 373 0.23 26.32 -34.49
C SER A 373 1.64 26.18 -33.87
N ARG A 374 2.58 25.50 -34.56
CA ARG A 374 3.92 25.25 -34.09
C ARG A 374 4.69 26.51 -33.66
N ASN A 375 4.70 27.51 -34.56
CA ASN A 375 5.43 28.74 -34.30
C ASN A 375 4.84 29.54 -33.13
N LEU A 376 3.49 29.61 -33.07
CA LEU A 376 2.80 30.25 -31.96
C LEU A 376 3.06 29.53 -30.64
N PHE A 377 2.96 28.20 -30.63
CA PHE A 377 3.31 27.39 -29.45
C PHE A 377 4.75 27.68 -29.00
N THR A 378 5.72 27.63 -29.93
CA THR A 378 7.13 27.92 -29.62
C THR A 378 7.28 29.31 -29.04
N TYR A 379 6.64 30.32 -29.63
CA TYR A 379 6.67 31.72 -29.15
C TYR A 379 6.15 31.82 -27.71
N ILE A 380 5.07 31.14 -27.38
CA ILE A 380 4.45 31.17 -26.04
C ILE A 380 5.34 30.48 -25.00
N VAL A 381 5.93 29.31 -25.30
CA VAL A 381 6.63 28.52 -24.29
C VAL A 381 8.11 28.82 -24.18
N SER A 382 8.78 29.26 -25.26
CA SER A 382 10.25 29.45 -25.30
C SER A 382 10.81 30.39 -24.26
N PRO A 383 10.12 31.47 -23.82
CA PRO A 383 10.63 32.35 -22.76
C PRO A 383 10.84 31.65 -21.40
N TYR A 384 10.17 30.51 -21.21
CA TYR A 384 10.15 29.77 -19.95
C TYR A 384 10.88 28.44 -20.03
N ILE A 385 11.34 28.01 -21.23
CA ILE A 385 12.11 26.79 -21.41
C ILE A 385 13.56 27.04 -21.01
N ILE A 386 14.04 26.35 -19.99
CA ILE A 386 15.43 26.46 -19.53
C ILE A 386 16.41 25.80 -20.50
N GLU A 387 17.69 26.18 -20.43
CA GLU A 387 18.70 25.76 -21.39
C GLU A 387 18.78 24.24 -21.58
N CYS A 388 18.85 23.50 -20.47
CA CYS A 388 18.97 22.03 -20.51
C CYS A 388 17.70 21.33 -21.09
N MET A 389 16.58 22.05 -21.28
CA MET A 389 15.34 21.51 -21.86
C MET A 389 15.07 21.99 -23.31
N LYS A 390 15.91 22.87 -23.87
CA LYS A 390 15.76 23.39 -25.23
C LYS A 390 15.80 22.32 -26.31
N TYR A 391 16.39 21.15 -26.01
CA TYR A 391 16.41 20.02 -26.96
C TYR A 391 14.99 19.53 -27.32
N LYS A 392 13.98 19.87 -26.52
CA LYS A 392 12.56 19.56 -26.79
C LYS A 392 11.93 20.51 -27.81
N LEU A 393 12.56 21.67 -28.09
CA LEU A 393 12.07 22.61 -29.09
C LEU A 393 12.63 22.34 -30.49
N ASN A 394 11.85 22.64 -31.51
CA ASN A 394 12.29 22.75 -32.88
C ASN A 394 12.86 24.17 -33.07
N VAL A 395 14.05 24.44 -32.51
CA VAL A 395 14.78 25.71 -32.79
C VAL A 395 15.51 25.52 -34.09
N SER A 396 15.12 26.27 -35.09
CA SER A 396 15.88 26.44 -36.35
C SER A 396 17.08 27.38 -36.11
#